data_7acf486c21c82a5589949d03edc3b14d
#
_entry.id   7acf486c21c82a5589949d03edc3b14d
#
_cell.length_a   1.000
_cell.length_b   1.000
_cell.length_c   1.000
_cell.angle_alpha   90.00
_cell.angle_beta   90.00
_cell.angle_gamma   90.00
#
_symmetry.space_group_name_H-M   'P 1'
#
loop_
_entity.id
_entity.type
_entity.pdbx_description
1 polymer ?
#
loop_
_entity_poly.entity_id
_entity_poly.type
_entity_poly.pdbx_seq_one_letter_code
_entity_poly.pdbx_strand_id
1 'polypeptide(L)'
;EVTGEEEAKRLLTDIQQAEKDAVSMENSGKLPKGQGEIYAKNARNIGELGIGLNPAAGITGNMLEDEKAFRTCHFAIVENYDGDAPSLIHFDGVVKEPSIVIKYEDGTEFAVLKNGELQI
;
A
#
# COMPACT_ATOMS: atom_id res chain seq x y z
N GLU A 1 -8.94 1.14 8.17
CA GLU A 1 -10.23 0.53 7.80
C GLU A 1 -10.29 0.34 6.29
N VAL A 2 -10.74 -0.83 5.83
CA VAL A 2 -10.92 -1.13 4.40
C VAL A 2 -12.39 -1.21 4.10
N THR A 3 -12.90 -0.24 3.36
CA THR A 3 -14.32 -0.13 2.97
C THR A 3 -14.41 0.19 1.48
N GLY A 4 -15.48 -0.22 0.82
CA GLY A 4 -15.73 0.06 -0.59
C GLY A 4 -16.38 -1.11 -1.32
N GLU A 5 -16.20 -1.12 -2.64
CA GLU A 5 -16.78 -2.11 -3.54
C GLU A 5 -15.97 -3.43 -3.58
N GLU A 6 -16.08 -4.20 -4.64
CA GLU A 6 -15.50 -5.56 -4.73
C GLU A 6 -13.98 -5.61 -4.54
N GLU A 7 -13.24 -4.64 -5.06
CA GLU A 7 -11.78 -4.57 -4.90
C GLU A 7 -11.37 -4.37 -3.44
N ALA A 8 -12.08 -3.52 -2.71
CA ALA A 8 -11.84 -3.32 -1.29
C ALA A 8 -12.16 -4.58 -0.47
N LYS A 9 -13.23 -5.28 -0.81
CA LYS A 9 -13.57 -6.56 -0.16
C LYS A 9 -12.52 -7.63 -0.43
N ARG A 10 -12.02 -7.70 -1.66
CA ARG A 10 -10.95 -8.62 -2.04
C ARG A 10 -9.67 -8.31 -1.26
N LEU A 11 -9.26 -7.05 -1.21
CA LEU A 11 -8.11 -6.62 -0.42
C LEU A 11 -8.26 -7.00 1.05
N LEU A 12 -9.42 -6.74 1.66
CA LEU A 12 -9.67 -7.11 3.06
C LEU A 12 -9.57 -8.62 3.28
N THR A 13 -10.08 -9.42 2.36
CA THR A 13 -10.00 -10.88 2.41
C THR A 13 -8.54 -11.34 2.35
N ASP A 14 -7.74 -10.77 1.45
CA ASP A 14 -6.33 -11.10 1.30
C ASP A 14 -5.52 -10.72 2.55
N ILE A 15 -5.79 -9.55 3.14
CA ILE A 15 -5.19 -9.12 4.41
C ILE A 15 -5.52 -10.12 5.52
N GLN A 16 -6.78 -10.47 5.68
CA GLN A 16 -7.23 -11.41 6.73
C GLN A 16 -6.64 -12.81 6.53
N GLN A 17 -6.45 -13.23 5.29
CA GLN A 17 -5.79 -14.50 5.00
C GLN A 17 -4.31 -14.44 5.35
N ALA A 18 -3.60 -13.38 4.98
CA ALA A 18 -2.20 -13.18 5.34
C ALA A 18 -1.98 -13.17 6.87
N GLU A 19 -2.89 -12.53 7.62
CA GLU A 19 -2.87 -12.55 9.09
C GLU A 19 -2.96 -13.98 9.65
N LYS A 20 -3.88 -14.80 9.13
CA LYS A 20 -4.06 -16.20 9.54
C LYS A 20 -2.86 -17.07 9.16
N ASP A 21 -2.35 -16.88 7.94
CA ASP A 21 -1.22 -17.64 7.42
C ASP A 21 0.04 -17.38 8.25
N ALA A 22 0.29 -16.14 8.65
CA ALA A 22 1.42 -15.77 9.50
C ALA A 22 1.40 -16.52 10.85
N VAL A 23 0.26 -16.54 11.51
CA VAL A 23 0.07 -17.27 12.77
C VAL A 23 0.23 -18.79 12.56
N SER A 24 -0.36 -19.33 11.49
CA SER A 24 -0.24 -20.75 11.15
C SER A 24 1.20 -21.15 10.84
N MET A 25 1.95 -20.31 10.15
CA MET A 25 3.37 -20.55 9.83
C MET A 25 4.25 -20.54 11.09
N GLU A 26 3.98 -19.67 12.04
CA GLU A 26 4.66 -19.72 13.34
C GLU A 26 4.34 -21.01 14.09
N ASN A 27 3.06 -21.37 14.19
CA ASN A 27 2.62 -22.59 14.87
C ASN A 27 3.18 -23.87 14.25
N SER A 28 3.41 -23.89 12.93
CA SER A 28 4.00 -25.02 12.21
C SER A 28 5.54 -25.01 12.16
N GLY A 29 6.19 -24.01 12.77
CA GLY A 29 7.64 -23.86 12.79
C GLY A 29 8.26 -23.31 11.50
N LYS A 30 7.45 -22.85 10.55
CA LYS A 30 7.93 -22.18 9.31
C LYS A 30 8.39 -20.74 9.55
N LEU A 31 7.87 -20.10 10.59
CA LEU A 31 8.36 -18.82 11.11
C LEU A 31 8.89 -19.00 12.52
N PRO A 32 9.94 -18.26 12.91
CA PRO A 32 10.43 -18.22 14.28
C PRO A 32 9.33 -17.77 15.26
N LYS A 33 9.44 -18.22 16.51
CA LYS A 33 8.52 -17.84 17.58
C LYS A 33 8.48 -16.31 17.76
N GLY A 34 7.27 -15.74 17.80
CA GLY A 34 7.01 -14.30 17.90
C GLY A 34 6.94 -13.58 16.55
N GLN A 35 7.34 -14.22 15.45
CA GLN A 35 7.31 -13.60 14.13
C GLN A 35 5.90 -13.61 13.51
N GLY A 36 5.07 -14.60 13.83
CA GLY A 36 3.70 -14.70 13.33
C GLY A 36 2.86 -13.47 13.66
N GLU A 37 2.97 -12.93 14.87
CA GLU A 37 2.28 -11.70 15.29
C GLU A 37 2.80 -10.46 14.54
N ILE A 38 4.11 -10.38 14.32
CA ILE A 38 4.75 -9.28 13.59
C ILE A 38 4.28 -9.26 12.15
N TYR A 39 4.33 -10.41 11.46
CA TYR A 39 3.85 -10.53 10.09
C TYR A 39 2.35 -10.26 9.97
N ALA A 40 1.53 -10.76 10.92
CA ALA A 40 0.10 -10.50 10.94
C ALA A 40 -0.20 -8.99 11.10
N LYS A 41 0.50 -8.31 12.00
CA LYS A 41 0.37 -6.85 12.19
C LYS A 41 0.76 -6.10 10.91
N ASN A 42 1.86 -6.50 10.28
CA ASN A 42 2.37 -5.84 9.07
C ASN A 42 1.53 -6.09 7.82
N ALA A 43 0.63 -7.10 7.83
CA ALA A 43 -0.34 -7.29 6.77
C ALA A 43 -1.30 -6.09 6.57
N ARG A 44 -1.32 -5.13 7.51
CA ARG A 44 -2.07 -3.88 7.42
C ARG A 44 -1.20 -2.65 7.23
N ASN A 45 0.08 -2.84 7.03
CA ASN A 45 1.03 -1.75 6.90
C ASN A 45 1.14 -1.29 5.44
N ILE A 46 1.23 0.03 5.25
CA ILE A 46 1.56 0.62 3.95
C ILE A 46 3.09 0.68 3.88
N GLY A 47 3.68 -0.15 3.03
CA GLY A 47 5.12 -0.22 2.81
C GLY A 47 5.62 0.74 1.74
N GLU A 48 4.72 1.22 0.88
CA GLU A 48 5.08 2.09 -0.24
C GLU A 48 3.98 3.11 -0.54
N LEU A 49 4.39 4.32 -0.86
CA LEU A 49 3.57 5.38 -1.44
C LEU A 49 4.37 6.06 -2.54
N GLY A 50 3.87 6.08 -3.75
CA GLY A 50 4.52 6.74 -4.87
C GLY A 50 3.59 7.66 -5.64
N ILE A 51 4.18 8.65 -6.33
CA ILE A 51 3.46 9.62 -7.15
C ILE A 51 3.87 9.42 -8.61
N GLY A 52 2.90 9.19 -9.49
CA GLY A 52 3.11 9.06 -10.92
C GLY A 52 3.34 10.43 -11.58
N LEU A 53 4.49 10.59 -12.23
CA LEU A 53 4.91 11.86 -12.84
C LEU A 53 5.19 11.73 -14.33
N ASN A 54 4.97 10.57 -14.93
CA ASN A 54 5.25 10.35 -16.34
C ASN A 54 4.02 10.63 -17.22
N PRO A 55 4.01 11.75 -17.99
CA PRO A 55 2.89 12.07 -18.85
C PRO A 55 2.75 11.15 -20.08
N ALA A 56 3.79 10.36 -20.39
CA ALA A 56 3.78 9.40 -21.48
C ALA A 56 3.28 8.00 -21.06
N ALA A 57 3.20 7.73 -19.75
CA ALA A 57 2.63 6.49 -19.23
C ALA A 57 1.11 6.58 -19.18
N GLY A 58 0.42 5.48 -19.48
CA GLY A 58 -1.03 5.34 -19.42
C GLY A 58 -1.47 4.25 -18.46
N ILE A 59 -2.75 4.25 -18.13
CA ILE A 59 -3.36 3.15 -17.37
C ILE A 59 -3.73 2.05 -18.36
N THR A 60 -2.93 0.99 -18.38
CA THR A 60 -3.01 -0.10 -19.37
C THR A 60 -3.38 -1.45 -18.75
N GLY A 61 -3.39 -1.55 -17.41
CA GLY A 61 -3.51 -2.79 -16.68
C GLY A 61 -2.15 -3.44 -16.39
N ASN A 62 -1.06 -2.79 -16.79
CA ASN A 62 0.30 -3.18 -16.43
C ASN A 62 0.76 -2.30 -15.26
N MET A 63 0.89 -2.89 -14.07
CA MET A 63 1.20 -2.14 -12.85
C MET A 63 2.52 -1.35 -12.96
N LEU A 64 3.55 -1.89 -13.60
CA LEU A 64 4.83 -1.20 -13.79
C LEU A 64 4.73 0.09 -14.60
N GLU A 65 3.74 0.19 -15.47
CA GLU A 65 3.43 1.40 -16.22
C GLU A 65 2.41 2.28 -15.49
N ASP A 66 1.35 1.67 -15.00
CA ASP A 66 0.21 2.33 -14.36
C ASP A 66 0.65 3.17 -13.15
N GLU A 67 1.60 2.65 -12.35
CA GLU A 67 2.14 3.35 -11.18
C GLU A 67 2.99 4.59 -11.51
N LYS A 68 3.43 4.73 -12.76
CA LYS A 68 4.21 5.88 -13.24
C LYS A 68 3.33 6.94 -13.92
N ALA A 69 2.08 6.61 -14.21
CA ALA A 69 1.19 7.47 -14.99
C ALA A 69 0.99 8.84 -14.31
N PHE A 70 1.03 9.90 -15.10
CA PHE A 70 0.77 11.26 -14.63
C PHE A 70 -0.63 11.36 -14.00
N ARG A 71 -0.79 12.19 -12.99
CA ARG A 71 -2.04 12.37 -12.24
C ARG A 71 -2.51 11.13 -11.50
N THR A 72 -1.57 10.28 -11.07
CA THR A 72 -1.86 9.13 -10.20
C THR A 72 -1.00 9.14 -8.96
N CYS A 73 -1.41 8.41 -7.96
CA CYS A 73 -0.52 7.88 -6.95
C CYS A 73 -0.74 6.38 -6.81
N HIS A 74 0.23 5.67 -6.29
CA HIS A 74 0.08 4.28 -5.91
C HIS A 74 0.48 4.09 -4.45
N PHE A 75 -0.11 3.10 -3.84
CA PHE A 75 0.28 2.62 -2.52
C PHE A 75 0.42 1.10 -2.58
N ALA A 76 1.27 0.55 -1.75
CA ALA A 76 1.39 -0.88 -1.61
C ALA A 76 1.26 -1.31 -0.15
N ILE A 77 0.48 -2.36 0.07
CA ILE A 77 0.51 -3.13 1.30
C ILE A 77 1.49 -4.26 1.07
N VAL A 78 2.70 -4.10 1.59
CA VAL A 78 3.85 -4.94 1.26
C VAL A 78 4.93 -4.78 2.32
N GLU A 79 5.93 -5.68 2.31
CA GLU A 79 7.18 -5.47 3.03
C GLU A 79 7.82 -4.15 2.58
N ASN A 80 8.26 -3.33 3.51
CA ASN A 80 8.94 -2.10 3.18
C ASN A 80 10.37 -2.36 2.67
N TYR A 81 10.94 -1.39 1.95
CA TYR A 81 12.25 -1.52 1.30
C TYR A 81 13.38 -1.88 2.29
N ASP A 82 13.34 -1.35 3.49
CA ASP A 82 14.35 -1.57 4.53
C ASP A 82 14.21 -2.94 5.23
N GLY A 83 13.11 -3.67 4.99
CA GLY A 83 12.86 -5.01 5.52
C GLY A 83 12.54 -5.05 7.03
N ASP A 84 12.31 -3.92 7.66
CA ASP A 84 11.92 -3.83 9.08
C ASP A 84 10.42 -3.97 9.32
N ALA A 85 9.64 -4.05 8.24
CA ALA A 85 8.21 -4.36 8.28
C ALA A 85 7.86 -5.55 7.36
N PRO A 86 8.33 -6.79 7.67
CA PRO A 86 8.08 -7.96 6.83
C PRO A 86 6.58 -8.29 6.74
N SER A 87 6.13 -8.69 5.57
CA SER A 87 4.73 -9.03 5.28
C SER A 87 4.61 -10.23 4.37
N LEU A 88 3.51 -10.99 4.50
CA LEU A 88 3.16 -12.10 3.59
C LEU A 88 2.26 -11.67 2.43
N ILE A 89 1.82 -10.41 2.42
CA ILE A 89 0.96 -9.86 1.38
C ILE A 89 1.73 -8.84 0.53
N HIS A 90 1.46 -8.85 -0.76
CA HIS A 90 1.85 -7.80 -1.70
C HIS A 90 0.62 -7.36 -2.47
N PHE A 91 0.18 -6.13 -2.24
CA PHE A 91 -0.95 -5.53 -2.92
C PHE A 91 -0.60 -4.11 -3.35
N ASP A 92 -0.67 -3.87 -4.67
CA ASP A 92 -0.47 -2.56 -5.26
C ASP A 92 -1.81 -1.95 -5.66
N GLY A 93 -2.05 -0.71 -5.27
CA GLY A 93 -3.24 0.05 -5.64
C GLY A 93 -2.89 1.37 -6.30
N VAL A 94 -3.44 1.61 -7.50
CA VAL A 94 -3.31 2.89 -8.21
C VAL A 94 -4.57 3.71 -8.01
N VAL A 95 -4.39 4.95 -7.59
CA VAL A 95 -5.47 5.94 -7.41
C VAL A 95 -5.36 6.99 -8.50
N LYS A 96 -6.43 7.18 -9.25
CA LYS A 96 -6.53 8.22 -10.29
C LYS A 96 -6.95 9.55 -9.68
N GLU A 97 -6.33 10.62 -10.15
CA GLU A 97 -6.62 12.00 -9.74
C GLU A 97 -6.64 12.19 -8.21
N PRO A 98 -5.61 11.71 -7.48
CA PRO A 98 -5.58 11.80 -6.04
C PRO A 98 -5.43 13.23 -5.55
N SER A 99 -5.87 13.45 -4.32
CA SER A 99 -5.47 14.62 -3.54
C SER A 99 -4.59 14.14 -2.38
N ILE A 100 -3.39 14.68 -2.29
CA ILE A 100 -2.41 14.32 -1.25
C ILE A 100 -2.04 15.57 -0.48
N VAL A 101 -2.23 15.54 0.82
CA VAL A 101 -1.89 16.63 1.74
C VAL A 101 -0.91 16.10 2.78
N ILE A 102 0.20 16.80 2.93
CA ILE A 102 1.14 16.57 4.03
C ILE A 102 0.69 17.41 5.21
N LYS A 103 0.50 16.78 6.35
CA LYS A 103 0.22 17.44 7.61
C LYS A 103 1.44 17.37 8.51
N TYR A 104 1.97 18.53 8.87
CA TYR A 104 3.12 18.64 9.74
C TYR A 104 2.72 18.57 11.23
N GLU A 105 3.68 18.24 12.09
CA GLU A 105 3.45 18.14 13.53
C GLU A 105 3.00 19.47 14.17
N ASP A 106 3.39 20.61 13.59
CA ASP A 106 2.96 21.95 14.02
C ASP A 106 1.54 22.31 13.59
N GLY A 107 0.85 21.40 12.89
CA GLY A 107 -0.52 21.56 12.40
C GLY A 107 -0.62 22.25 11.04
N THR A 108 0.48 22.67 10.43
CA THR A 108 0.47 23.22 9.06
C THR A 108 0.22 22.11 8.05
N GLU A 109 -0.39 22.48 6.92
CA GLU A 109 -0.72 21.54 5.83
C GLU A 109 -0.15 22.05 4.51
N PHE A 110 0.32 21.10 3.70
CA PHE A 110 0.81 21.37 2.35
C PHE A 110 0.21 20.38 1.36
N ALA A 111 -0.53 20.90 0.37
CA ALA A 111 -1.07 20.07 -0.70
C ALA A 111 0.02 19.76 -1.73
N VAL A 112 0.38 18.47 -1.87
CA VAL A 112 1.32 17.97 -2.89
C VAL A 112 0.59 17.76 -4.22
N LEU A 113 -0.56 17.10 -4.16
CA LEU A 113 -1.47 16.87 -5.28
C LEU A 113 -2.87 17.36 -4.93
N LYS A 114 -3.55 17.94 -5.92
CA LYS A 114 -4.96 18.30 -5.84
C LYS A 114 -5.67 17.83 -7.10
N ASN A 115 -6.58 16.85 -6.96
CA ASN A 115 -7.28 16.22 -8.09
C ASN A 115 -6.31 15.79 -9.21
N GLY A 116 -5.21 15.14 -8.81
CA GLY A 116 -4.16 14.68 -9.70
C GLY A 116 -3.17 15.75 -10.18
N GLU A 117 -3.39 17.02 -9.86
CA GLU A 117 -2.51 18.12 -10.29
C GLU A 117 -1.44 18.42 -9.23
N LEU A 118 -0.18 18.41 -9.68
CA LEU A 118 0.97 18.72 -8.84
C LEU A 118 0.94 20.18 -8.40
N GLN A 119 1.08 20.43 -7.11
CA GLN A 119 1.01 21.77 -6.51
C GLN A 119 2.39 22.36 -6.19
N ILE A 120 3.45 21.65 -6.58
CA ILE A 120 4.84 22.08 -6.38
C ILE A 120 5.31 22.92 -7.56
#